data_e80d4f574e7ac33e261c625249d3506e
#
_entry.id   e80d4f574e7ac33e261c625249d3506e
#
_cell.length_a   1.000
_cell.length_b   1.000
_cell.length_c   1.000
_cell.angle_alpha   90.00
_cell.angle_beta   90.00
_cell.angle_gamma   90.00
#
_symmetry.space_group_name_H-M   'P 1'
#
loop_
_entity.id
_entity.type
_entity.pdbx_description
1 polymer ?
#
loop_
_entity_poly.entity_id
_entity_poly.type
_entity_poly.pdbx_seq_one_letter_code
_entity_poly.pdbx_strand_id
1 'polypeptide(L)'
;SSDVCSSDLEKLNDFVQGTGLGLSICKSIVERLGGRIEVTSELGQGSTFALYLPYQEVPKEVAERSLSHKKNVDEDKRKKILVVEDIESNFVQLNILLNKEYIISWVRNGQEAINSFIREKPDLILMDIRMPIMDGIQATEKIRTISLTVPIIAVTAYAFYTEQQQAIQAGCNAVISKPYSLERLKETIESYIG
;
A
#
# COMPACT_ATOMS: atom_id res chain seq x y z
N SER A 1 41.85 -15.58 0.14
CA SER A 1 41.31 -16.19 1.35
C SER A 1 40.07 -15.42 1.76
N SER A 2 38.96 -16.04 1.54
CA SER A 2 37.61 -15.51 1.61
C SER A 2 36.83 -16.19 2.73
N ASP A 3 37.27 -16.03 3.96
CA ASP A 3 36.59 -16.64 5.10
C ASP A 3 36.47 -15.65 6.28
N VAL A 4 35.94 -14.44 5.99
CA VAL A 4 35.41 -13.57 7.03
C VAL A 4 33.89 -13.63 6.88
N CYS A 5 33.28 -14.54 7.59
CA CYS A 5 31.91 -14.68 7.46
C CYS A 5 31.14 -14.80 8.75
N SER A 6 30.33 -15.36 8.96
CA SER A 6 29.25 -15.77 9.80
C SER A 6 29.47 -15.57 11.32
N SER A 7 30.63 -15.88 11.84
CA SER A 7 30.84 -15.96 13.30
C SER A 7 31.04 -14.61 14.02
N ASP A 8 31.48 -13.57 13.29
CA ASP A 8 31.76 -12.25 13.93
C ASP A 8 30.53 -11.34 13.95
N LEU A 9 29.57 -11.57 13.08
CA LEU A 9 28.29 -10.87 13.11
C LEU A 9 27.34 -11.40 14.21
N GLU A 10 27.46 -12.66 14.58
CA GLU A 10 26.64 -13.25 15.66
C GLU A 10 26.97 -12.68 17.04
N LYS A 11 28.19 -12.19 17.26
CA LYS A 11 28.62 -11.64 18.55
C LYS A 11 28.17 -10.19 18.80
N LEU A 12 27.71 -9.48 17.78
CA LEU A 12 27.31 -8.07 17.87
C LEU A 12 25.80 -7.84 17.84
N ASN A 13 24.98 -8.87 17.65
CA ASN A 13 23.56 -8.70 17.46
C ASN A 13 22.71 -9.76 18.18
N ASP A 14 22.70 -9.70 19.51
CA ASP A 14 21.87 -10.58 20.36
C ASP A 14 20.35 -10.29 20.25
N PHE A 15 19.92 -9.39 19.36
CA PHE A 15 18.54 -8.91 19.34
C PHE A 15 17.73 -9.09 18.04
N VAL A 16 18.31 -9.65 16.97
CA VAL A 16 17.54 -9.86 15.72
C VAL A 16 17.76 -11.24 15.16
N GLN A 17 16.97 -12.19 15.60
CA GLN A 17 16.85 -13.51 14.96
C GLN A 17 16.05 -13.39 13.64
N GLY A 18 16.72 -12.97 12.57
CA GLY A 18 16.17 -12.99 11.23
C GLY A 18 16.30 -14.41 10.64
N THR A 19 15.32 -14.84 9.87
CA THR A 19 15.31 -16.16 9.20
C THR A 19 16.39 -16.30 8.12
N GLY A 20 17.19 -15.26 7.85
CA GLY A 20 18.22 -15.23 6.81
C GLY A 20 17.72 -15.33 5.36
N LEU A 21 16.40 -15.47 5.17
CA LEU A 21 15.81 -15.72 3.86
C LEU A 21 15.59 -14.46 3.02
N GLY A 22 15.56 -13.27 3.63
CA GLY A 22 15.18 -12.03 2.94
C GLY A 22 16.10 -11.70 1.75
N LEU A 23 17.40 -11.69 1.96
CA LEU A 23 18.37 -11.39 0.90
C LEU A 23 18.44 -12.44 -0.20
N SER A 24 18.28 -13.71 0.14
CA SER A 24 18.25 -14.79 -0.85
C SER A 24 17.02 -14.73 -1.75
N ILE A 25 15.88 -14.32 -1.20
CA ILE A 25 14.65 -14.07 -1.96
C ILE A 25 14.85 -12.86 -2.88
N CYS A 26 15.37 -11.74 -2.36
CA CYS A 26 15.67 -10.56 -3.18
C CYS A 26 16.60 -10.89 -4.33
N LYS A 27 17.69 -11.64 -4.07
CA LYS A 27 18.64 -12.07 -5.09
C LYS A 27 17.96 -12.91 -6.18
N SER A 28 17.16 -13.90 -5.78
CA SER A 28 16.43 -14.76 -6.73
C SER A 28 15.46 -13.96 -7.62
N ILE A 29 14.75 -12.98 -7.07
CA ILE A 29 13.83 -12.11 -7.83
C ILE A 29 14.62 -11.27 -8.84
N VAL A 30 15.69 -10.63 -8.41
CA VAL A 30 16.50 -9.75 -9.25
C VAL A 30 17.15 -10.53 -10.40
N GLU A 31 17.69 -11.71 -10.14
CA GLU A 31 18.27 -12.60 -11.16
C GLU A 31 17.21 -13.08 -12.17
N ARG A 32 16.00 -13.40 -11.73
CA ARG A 32 14.88 -13.75 -12.62
C ARG A 32 14.45 -12.59 -13.52
N LEU A 33 14.64 -11.35 -13.09
CA LEU A 33 14.42 -10.16 -13.89
C LEU A 33 15.60 -9.80 -14.79
N GLY A 34 16.63 -10.64 -14.86
CA GLY A 34 17.84 -10.41 -15.65
C GLY A 34 18.79 -9.37 -15.04
N GLY A 35 18.60 -9.04 -13.77
CA GLY A 35 19.43 -8.09 -13.03
C GLY A 35 20.48 -8.74 -12.14
N ARG A 36 21.14 -7.94 -11.31
CA ARG A 36 22.09 -8.37 -10.28
C ARG A 36 21.97 -7.51 -9.03
N ILE A 37 22.34 -8.10 -7.89
CA ILE A 37 22.44 -7.40 -6.60
C ILE A 37 23.90 -7.45 -6.12
N GLU A 38 24.39 -6.33 -5.61
CA GLU A 38 25.72 -6.19 -5.02
C GLU A 38 25.61 -5.64 -3.62
N VAL A 39 26.49 -6.08 -2.74
CA VAL A 39 26.55 -5.63 -1.33
C VAL A 39 27.96 -5.20 -1.02
N THR A 40 28.08 -4.00 -0.46
CA THR A 40 29.34 -3.50 0.11
C THR A 40 29.08 -3.13 1.57
N SER A 41 29.89 -3.69 2.48
CA SER A 41 29.72 -3.44 3.93
C SER A 41 31.07 -3.22 4.58
N GLU A 42 31.15 -2.23 5.44
CA GLU A 42 32.34 -1.93 6.25
C GLU A 42 31.93 -1.77 7.72
N LEU A 43 32.67 -2.46 8.58
CA LEU A 43 32.36 -2.49 10.00
C LEU A 43 32.43 -1.08 10.60
N GLY A 44 31.35 -0.64 11.26
CA GLY A 44 31.21 0.69 11.83
C GLY A 44 30.82 1.81 10.83
N GLN A 45 30.76 1.54 9.54
CA GLN A 45 30.34 2.50 8.50
C GLN A 45 29.00 2.14 7.84
N GLY A 46 28.52 0.89 8.05
CA GLY A 46 27.24 0.43 7.53
C GLY A 46 27.36 -0.41 6.27
N SER A 47 26.22 -0.68 5.63
CA SER A 47 26.13 -1.53 4.44
C SER A 47 25.39 -0.82 3.31
N THR A 48 25.90 -0.95 2.09
CA THR A 48 25.28 -0.45 0.86
C THR A 48 24.83 -1.61 0.01
N PHE A 49 23.57 -1.64 -0.36
CA PHE A 49 22.99 -2.61 -1.29
C PHE A 49 22.72 -1.91 -2.62
N ALA A 50 23.31 -2.41 -3.71
CA ALA A 50 23.10 -1.93 -5.05
C ALA A 50 22.31 -2.94 -5.88
N LEU A 51 21.26 -2.50 -6.53
CA LEU A 51 20.36 -3.32 -7.33
C LEU A 51 20.43 -2.83 -8.77
N TYR A 52 20.80 -3.72 -9.68
CA TYR A 52 20.89 -3.43 -11.10
C TYR A 52 19.82 -4.21 -11.84
N LEU A 53 18.95 -3.51 -12.55
CA LEU A 53 17.93 -4.11 -13.41
C LEU A 53 18.14 -3.67 -14.85
N PRO A 54 17.89 -4.53 -15.86
CA PRO A 54 17.92 -4.13 -17.24
C PRO A 54 16.85 -3.06 -17.49
N TYR A 55 17.27 -1.90 -17.96
CA TYR A 55 16.38 -0.80 -18.33
C TYR A 55 16.15 -0.85 -19.85
N GLN A 56 14.88 -0.96 -20.24
CA GLN A 56 14.49 -0.72 -21.62
C GLN A 56 13.90 0.69 -21.70
N GLU A 57 14.49 1.53 -22.52
CA GLU A 57 13.87 2.83 -22.84
C GLU A 57 12.50 2.58 -23.47
N VAL A 58 11.47 2.97 -22.77
CA VAL A 58 10.13 3.04 -23.35
C VAL A 58 10.14 4.20 -24.34
N PRO A 59 9.80 4.01 -25.62
CA PRO A 59 9.71 5.10 -26.58
C PRO A 59 8.91 6.25 -25.99
N LYS A 60 9.41 7.49 -26.15
CA LYS A 60 8.77 8.71 -25.60
C LYS A 60 7.28 8.81 -25.91
N GLU A 61 6.86 8.30 -27.06
CA GLU A 61 5.44 8.23 -27.48
C GLU A 61 4.56 7.39 -26.54
N VAL A 62 5.11 6.36 -25.86
CA VAL A 62 4.38 5.54 -24.88
C VAL A 62 4.36 6.23 -23.52
N ALA A 63 5.45 6.92 -23.15
CA ALA A 63 5.51 7.71 -21.92
C ALA A 63 4.58 8.93 -22.00
N GLU A 64 4.52 9.60 -23.16
CA GLU A 64 3.62 10.73 -23.39
C GLU A 64 2.15 10.30 -23.46
N ARG A 65 1.83 9.11 -23.97
CA ARG A 65 0.48 8.54 -23.88
C ARG A 65 0.07 8.25 -22.44
N SER A 66 1.00 7.91 -21.56
CA SER A 66 0.71 7.73 -20.12
C SER A 66 0.52 9.07 -19.39
N LEU A 67 1.05 10.17 -19.92
CA LEU A 67 0.94 11.53 -19.38
C LEU A 67 -0.15 12.37 -20.06
N SER A 68 -0.58 12.00 -21.28
CA SER A 68 -1.56 12.75 -22.07
C SER A 68 -3.04 12.35 -21.83
N HIS A 69 -3.33 11.54 -20.80
CA HIS A 69 -4.70 11.35 -20.32
C HIS A 69 -5.22 12.56 -19.52
N LYS A 70 -4.71 13.76 -19.82
CA LYS A 70 -5.35 15.01 -19.41
C LYS A 70 -6.06 15.66 -20.59
N LYS A 71 -7.38 15.68 -20.49
CA LYS A 71 -8.38 16.43 -21.27
C LYS A 71 -8.96 15.73 -22.50
N ASN A 72 -9.90 14.86 -22.26
CA ASN A 72 -11.23 15.02 -22.87
C ASN A 72 -12.22 15.03 -21.72
N VAL A 73 -12.95 16.12 -21.56
CA VAL A 73 -14.01 16.29 -20.56
C VAL A 73 -15.27 15.61 -21.13
N ASP A 74 -15.19 14.29 -21.29
CA ASP A 74 -16.28 13.40 -20.97
C ASP A 74 -16.11 13.11 -19.49
N GLU A 75 -17.10 13.38 -18.66
CA GLU A 75 -17.09 13.03 -17.26
C GLU A 75 -16.65 11.57 -17.15
N ASP A 76 -15.46 11.33 -16.59
CA ASP A 76 -14.96 9.99 -16.37
C ASP A 76 -15.95 9.27 -15.45
N LYS A 77 -16.75 8.38 -16.03
CA LYS A 77 -17.85 7.69 -15.34
C LYS A 77 -17.37 6.65 -14.33
N ARG A 78 -16.04 6.46 -14.22
CA ARG A 78 -15.50 5.54 -13.25
C ARG A 78 -15.79 6.02 -11.83
N LYS A 79 -16.07 5.08 -10.94
CA LYS A 79 -16.26 5.32 -9.51
C LYS A 79 -14.97 5.83 -8.85
N LYS A 80 -15.12 6.72 -7.88
CA LYS A 80 -14.02 7.33 -7.14
C LYS A 80 -13.78 6.57 -5.84
N ILE A 81 -12.56 6.12 -5.63
CA ILE A 81 -12.14 5.46 -4.38
C ILE A 81 -11.09 6.33 -3.69
N LEU A 82 -11.35 6.68 -2.45
CA LEU A 82 -10.38 7.32 -1.56
C LEU A 82 -9.63 6.22 -0.80
N VAL A 83 -8.32 6.11 -1.02
CA VAL A 83 -7.43 5.23 -0.27
C VAL A 83 -6.78 6.02 0.86
N VAL A 84 -6.92 5.54 2.08
CA VAL A 84 -6.31 6.12 3.28
C VAL A 84 -5.30 5.12 3.82
N GLU A 85 -4.01 5.41 3.63
CA GLU A 85 -2.90 4.49 3.91
C GLU A 85 -1.64 5.32 4.17
N ASP A 86 -0.97 5.14 5.29
CA ASP A 86 0.22 5.91 5.65
C ASP A 86 1.49 5.43 4.95
N ILE A 87 1.53 4.15 4.58
CA ILE A 87 2.68 3.50 3.92
C ILE A 87 2.52 3.58 2.40
N GLU A 88 3.40 4.35 1.76
CA GLU A 88 3.36 4.59 0.31
C GLU A 88 3.43 3.30 -0.53
N SER A 89 4.24 2.31 -0.13
CA SER A 89 4.33 1.04 -0.85
C SER A 89 3.01 0.26 -0.87
N ASN A 90 2.22 0.33 0.20
CA ASN A 90 0.90 -0.28 0.26
C ASN A 90 -0.08 0.44 -0.66
N PHE A 91 -0.04 1.79 -0.67
CA PHE A 91 -0.83 2.58 -1.61
C PHE A 91 -0.47 2.26 -3.06
N VAL A 92 0.83 2.24 -3.41
CA VAL A 92 1.29 1.92 -4.77
C VAL A 92 0.75 0.57 -5.24
N GLN A 93 0.77 -0.44 -4.37
CA GLN A 93 0.20 -1.74 -4.67
C GLN A 93 -1.30 -1.66 -4.97
N LEU A 94 -2.09 -0.99 -4.12
CA LEU A 94 -3.52 -0.79 -4.32
C LEU A 94 -3.81 -0.02 -5.60
N ASN A 95 -3.04 1.04 -5.86
CA ASN A 95 -3.22 1.86 -7.05
C ASN A 95 -2.97 1.07 -8.34
N ILE A 96 -1.91 0.26 -8.40
CA ILE A 96 -1.63 -0.62 -9.57
C ILE A 96 -2.81 -1.57 -9.84
N LEU A 97 -3.42 -2.08 -8.79
CA LEU A 97 -4.51 -3.05 -8.87
C LEU A 97 -5.85 -2.43 -9.30
N LEU A 98 -6.11 -1.18 -8.91
CA LEU A 98 -7.44 -0.57 -8.99
C LEU A 98 -7.56 0.57 -10.03
N ASN A 99 -6.47 1.24 -10.42
CA ASN A 99 -6.49 2.47 -11.22
C ASN A 99 -7.03 2.30 -12.65
N LYS A 100 -7.12 1.07 -13.14
CA LYS A 100 -7.70 0.76 -14.47
C LYS A 100 -9.23 0.88 -14.45
N GLU A 101 -9.86 0.58 -13.33
CA GLU A 101 -11.31 0.46 -13.19
C GLU A 101 -11.90 1.63 -12.39
N TYR A 102 -11.11 2.24 -11.50
CA TYR A 102 -11.53 3.29 -10.58
C TYR A 102 -10.64 4.54 -10.69
N ILE A 103 -11.18 5.68 -10.29
CA ILE A 103 -10.41 6.90 -10.04
C ILE A 103 -9.92 6.83 -8.61
N ILE A 104 -8.60 6.79 -8.40
CA ILE A 104 -8.01 6.63 -7.08
C ILE A 104 -7.46 7.96 -6.60
N SER A 105 -7.87 8.39 -5.39
CA SER A 105 -7.22 9.44 -4.61
C SER A 105 -6.59 8.84 -3.35
N TRP A 106 -5.55 9.48 -2.82
CA TRP A 106 -4.79 8.96 -1.70
C TRP A 106 -4.46 10.05 -0.68
N VAL A 107 -4.56 9.65 0.59
CA VAL A 107 -4.19 10.44 1.76
C VAL A 107 -3.52 9.55 2.81
N ARG A 108 -2.76 10.15 3.72
CA ARG A 108 -1.85 9.42 4.62
C ARG A 108 -2.33 9.25 6.06
N ASN A 109 -3.44 9.85 6.44
CA ASN A 109 -3.97 9.76 7.79
C ASN A 109 -5.47 10.10 7.84
N GLY A 110 -6.10 9.81 8.97
CA GLY A 110 -7.53 10.01 9.15
C GLY A 110 -7.98 11.48 9.08
N GLN A 111 -7.13 12.45 9.46
CA GLN A 111 -7.50 13.86 9.35
C GLN A 111 -7.57 14.31 7.89
N GLU A 112 -6.62 13.88 7.09
CA GLU A 112 -6.64 14.13 5.64
C GLU A 112 -7.81 13.42 4.98
N ALA A 113 -8.17 12.21 5.44
CA ALA A 113 -9.31 11.45 4.93
C ALA A 113 -10.62 12.23 5.06
N ILE A 114 -10.89 12.85 6.21
CA ILE A 114 -12.08 13.66 6.43
C ILE A 114 -12.11 14.86 5.47
N ASN A 115 -10.99 15.57 5.34
CA ASN A 115 -10.87 16.74 4.47
C ASN A 115 -11.06 16.35 2.99
N SER A 116 -10.47 15.24 2.57
CA SER A 116 -10.60 14.72 1.20
C SER A 116 -12.02 14.23 0.93
N PHE A 117 -12.63 13.54 1.89
CA PHE A 117 -14.02 13.09 1.78
C PHE A 117 -14.99 14.24 1.51
N ILE A 118 -14.87 15.35 2.26
CA ILE A 118 -15.72 16.52 2.08
C ILE A 118 -15.52 17.16 0.70
N ARG A 119 -14.27 17.24 0.24
CA ARG A 119 -13.88 17.90 -1.01
C ARG A 119 -14.23 17.07 -2.24
N GLU A 120 -13.92 15.76 -2.21
CA GLU A 120 -13.92 14.91 -3.40
C GLU A 120 -15.17 14.05 -3.54
N LYS A 121 -15.89 13.84 -2.43
CA LYS A 121 -17.08 13.00 -2.36
C LYS A 121 -16.87 11.65 -3.05
N PRO A 122 -15.95 10.80 -2.54
CA PRO A 122 -15.68 9.50 -3.12
C PRO A 122 -16.90 8.58 -3.02
N ASP A 123 -17.00 7.64 -3.96
CA ASP A 123 -18.03 6.60 -3.94
C ASP A 123 -17.74 5.50 -2.90
N LEU A 124 -16.46 5.32 -2.52
CA LEU A 124 -16.02 4.34 -1.53
C LEU A 124 -14.70 4.79 -0.88
N ILE A 125 -14.50 4.40 0.37
CA ILE A 125 -13.27 4.64 1.12
C ILE A 125 -12.63 3.30 1.50
N LEU A 126 -11.35 3.10 1.14
CA LEU A 126 -10.50 2.05 1.69
C LEU A 126 -9.69 2.68 2.82
N MET A 127 -9.93 2.25 4.05
CA MET A 127 -9.41 2.88 5.27
C MET A 127 -8.47 1.95 6.01
N ASP A 128 -7.17 2.27 6.08
CA ASP A 128 -6.31 1.59 7.04
C ASP A 128 -6.72 1.99 8.47
N ILE A 129 -6.66 1.03 9.37
CA ILE A 129 -7.03 1.27 10.77
C ILE A 129 -5.87 1.92 11.54
N ARG A 130 -4.64 1.48 11.30
CA ARG A 130 -3.48 1.93 12.07
C ARG A 130 -2.65 2.96 11.34
N MET A 131 -2.89 4.23 11.65
CA MET A 131 -2.18 5.36 11.04
C MET A 131 -1.80 6.40 12.10
N PRO A 132 -0.76 7.21 11.86
CA PRO A 132 -0.38 8.32 12.73
C PRO A 132 -1.42 9.46 12.68
N ILE A 133 -1.35 10.39 13.65
CA ILE A 133 -2.15 11.63 13.77
C ILE A 133 -3.61 11.32 14.14
N MET A 134 -4.32 10.60 13.29
CA MET A 134 -5.69 10.13 13.49
C MET A 134 -5.83 8.76 12.86
N ASP A 135 -6.21 7.77 13.64
CA ASP A 135 -6.43 6.41 13.18
C ASP A 135 -7.71 6.26 12.36
N GLY A 136 -7.86 5.09 11.70
CA GLY A 136 -8.99 4.85 10.81
C GLY A 136 -10.33 4.67 11.54
N ILE A 137 -10.32 4.25 12.81
CA ILE A 137 -11.53 4.15 13.65
C ILE A 137 -12.09 5.56 13.90
N GLN A 138 -11.25 6.44 14.43
CA GLN A 138 -11.61 7.83 14.71
C GLN A 138 -12.05 8.58 13.43
N ALA A 139 -11.35 8.33 12.32
CA ALA A 139 -11.71 8.92 11.03
C ALA A 139 -13.09 8.43 10.56
N THR A 140 -13.35 7.13 10.68
CA THR A 140 -14.64 6.52 10.32
C THR A 140 -15.78 7.11 11.15
N GLU A 141 -15.64 7.18 12.48
CA GLU A 141 -16.63 7.79 13.36
C GLU A 141 -16.96 9.23 12.93
N LYS A 142 -15.93 10.04 12.65
CA LYS A 142 -16.13 11.42 12.18
C LYS A 142 -16.78 11.50 10.80
N ILE A 143 -16.39 10.64 9.86
CA ILE A 143 -17.03 10.57 8.54
C ILE A 143 -18.50 10.18 8.70
N ARG A 144 -18.84 9.28 9.62
CA ARG A 144 -20.22 8.87 9.90
C ARG A 144 -21.08 9.98 10.47
N THR A 145 -20.50 11.00 11.12
CA THR A 145 -21.28 12.21 11.49
C THR A 145 -21.63 13.08 10.28
N ILE A 146 -20.94 12.90 9.14
CA ILE A 146 -21.13 13.68 7.91
C ILE A 146 -21.96 12.88 6.89
N SER A 147 -21.67 11.59 6.76
CA SER A 147 -22.34 10.68 5.80
C SER A 147 -22.57 9.30 6.41
N LEU A 148 -23.83 8.88 6.42
CA LEU A 148 -24.22 7.54 6.84
C LEU A 148 -24.13 6.51 5.69
N THR A 149 -23.97 6.96 4.45
CA THR A 149 -24.19 6.12 3.26
C THR A 149 -22.91 5.75 2.51
N VAL A 150 -21.84 6.58 2.58
CA VAL A 150 -20.60 6.24 1.87
C VAL A 150 -20.04 4.90 2.38
N PRO A 151 -19.78 3.92 1.51
CA PRO A 151 -19.15 2.68 1.94
C PRO A 151 -17.73 2.92 2.45
N ILE A 152 -17.40 2.40 3.63
CA ILE A 152 -16.08 2.41 4.22
C ILE A 152 -15.65 0.97 4.46
N ILE A 153 -14.61 0.52 3.77
CA ILE A 153 -14.00 -0.79 3.94
C ILE A 153 -12.71 -0.61 4.71
N ALA A 154 -12.66 -1.16 5.92
CA ALA A 154 -11.43 -1.18 6.70
C ALA A 154 -10.42 -2.18 6.11
N VAL A 155 -9.16 -1.78 5.98
CA VAL A 155 -8.06 -2.64 5.50
C VAL A 155 -7.01 -2.67 6.62
N THR A 156 -6.82 -3.79 7.29
CA THR A 156 -5.97 -3.87 8.48
C THR A 156 -4.98 -5.03 8.43
N ALA A 157 -3.77 -4.82 8.97
CA ALA A 157 -2.79 -5.89 9.18
C ALA A 157 -3.18 -6.83 10.33
N TYR A 158 -4.09 -6.41 11.20
CA TYR A 158 -4.47 -7.15 12.40
C TYR A 158 -5.83 -7.81 12.20
N ALA A 159 -5.81 -9.15 12.12
CA ALA A 159 -7.00 -9.97 11.98
C ALA A 159 -7.69 -10.31 13.32
N PHE A 160 -7.31 -9.64 14.43
CA PHE A 160 -7.91 -9.93 15.72
C PHE A 160 -9.39 -9.55 15.74
N TYR A 161 -10.19 -10.45 16.28
CA TYR A 161 -11.64 -10.29 16.37
C TYR A 161 -12.06 -8.95 16.99
N THR A 162 -11.32 -8.48 18.00
CA THR A 162 -11.58 -7.22 18.69
C THR A 162 -11.45 -5.99 17.79
N GLU A 163 -10.42 -5.92 16.92
CA GLU A 163 -10.21 -4.79 16.00
C GLU A 163 -11.24 -4.79 14.88
N GLN A 164 -11.61 -5.96 14.39
CA GLN A 164 -12.67 -6.07 13.39
C GLN A 164 -14.02 -5.58 13.97
N GLN A 165 -14.33 -5.96 15.20
CA GLN A 165 -15.54 -5.50 15.89
C GLN A 165 -15.52 -3.99 16.11
N GLN A 166 -14.39 -3.41 16.50
CA GLN A 166 -14.25 -1.95 16.66
C GLN A 166 -14.47 -1.22 15.33
N ALA A 167 -13.90 -1.71 14.22
CA ALA A 167 -14.10 -1.12 12.90
C ALA A 167 -15.57 -1.12 12.48
N ILE A 168 -16.28 -2.24 12.69
CA ILE A 168 -17.71 -2.34 12.39
C ILE A 168 -18.54 -1.42 13.31
N GLN A 169 -18.22 -1.38 14.61
CA GLN A 169 -18.89 -0.50 15.57
C GLN A 169 -18.70 0.99 15.25
N ALA A 170 -17.52 1.37 14.76
CA ALA A 170 -17.23 2.72 14.29
C ALA A 170 -18.02 3.08 13.02
N GLY A 171 -18.57 2.08 12.31
CA GLY A 171 -19.39 2.28 11.12
C GLY A 171 -18.74 1.85 9.81
N CYS A 172 -17.67 1.06 9.84
CA CYS A 172 -17.17 0.41 8.62
C CYS A 172 -18.21 -0.61 8.11
N ASN A 173 -18.34 -0.69 6.79
CA ASN A 173 -19.26 -1.63 6.14
C ASN A 173 -18.67 -3.03 6.00
N ALA A 174 -17.36 -3.12 5.88
CA ALA A 174 -16.63 -4.38 5.81
C ALA A 174 -15.21 -4.22 6.36
N VAL A 175 -14.57 -5.37 6.64
CA VAL A 175 -13.17 -5.43 7.07
C VAL A 175 -12.43 -6.46 6.22
N ILE A 176 -11.29 -6.05 5.67
CA ILE A 176 -10.36 -6.90 4.93
C ILE A 176 -9.04 -6.95 5.69
N SER A 177 -8.59 -8.15 6.05
CA SER A 177 -7.29 -8.35 6.70
C SER A 177 -6.17 -8.50 5.67
N LYS A 178 -5.05 -7.83 5.88
CA LYS A 178 -3.80 -8.03 5.15
C LYS A 178 -3.11 -9.32 5.65
N PRO A 179 -2.53 -10.18 4.77
CA PRO A 179 -2.54 -10.08 3.30
C PRO A 179 -3.89 -10.52 2.72
N TYR A 180 -4.33 -9.85 1.68
CA TYR A 180 -5.56 -10.17 0.94
C TYR A 180 -5.26 -10.51 -0.53
N SER A 181 -6.14 -11.31 -1.16
CA SER A 181 -6.08 -11.53 -2.60
C SER A 181 -6.75 -10.38 -3.36
N LEU A 182 -6.32 -10.19 -4.62
CA LEU A 182 -6.92 -9.18 -5.49
C LEU A 182 -8.41 -9.45 -5.72
N GLU A 183 -8.77 -10.72 -5.91
CA GLU A 183 -10.14 -11.15 -6.14
C GLU A 183 -11.03 -10.73 -4.96
N ARG A 184 -10.62 -11.05 -3.73
CA ARG A 184 -11.37 -10.71 -2.53
C ARG A 184 -11.55 -9.19 -2.37
N LEU A 185 -10.50 -8.41 -2.65
CA LEU A 185 -10.57 -6.95 -2.58
C LEU A 185 -11.59 -6.42 -3.59
N LYS A 186 -11.50 -6.86 -4.86
CA LYS A 186 -12.41 -6.43 -5.92
C LYS A 186 -13.86 -6.85 -5.65
N GLU A 187 -14.11 -8.11 -5.33
CA GLU A 187 -15.43 -8.60 -4.96
C GLU A 187 -16.06 -7.77 -3.85
N THR A 188 -15.25 -7.41 -2.83
CA THR A 188 -15.76 -6.58 -1.74
C THR A 188 -16.10 -5.17 -2.23
N ILE A 189 -15.23 -4.53 -3.04
CA ILE A 189 -15.51 -3.19 -3.60
C ILE A 189 -16.77 -3.22 -4.47
N GLU A 190 -16.86 -4.17 -5.39
CA GLU A 190 -17.97 -4.33 -6.32
C GLU A 190 -19.32 -4.56 -5.60
N SER A 191 -19.30 -5.23 -4.46
CA SER A 191 -20.52 -5.46 -3.66
C SER A 191 -21.14 -4.16 -3.11
N TYR A 192 -20.37 -3.05 -3.07
CA TYR A 192 -20.82 -1.76 -2.55
C TYR A 192 -21.01 -0.70 -3.63
N ILE A 193 -20.24 -0.73 -4.72
CA ILE A 193 -20.26 0.32 -5.74
C ILE A 193 -20.29 -0.21 -7.20
N GLY A 194 -20.40 -1.53 -7.38
CA GLY A 194 -20.55 -2.18 -8.68
C GLY A 194 -21.91 -1.97 -9.34
#